data_c8a3274f1d67cd21b2383eb52b81d18e
#
_entry.id   c8a3274f1d67cd21b2383eb52b81d18e
#
_cell.length_a   1.000
_cell.length_b   1.000
_cell.length_c   1.000
_cell.angle_alpha   90.00
_cell.angle_beta   90.00
_cell.angle_gamma   90.00
#
_symmetry.space_group_name_H-M   'P 1'
#
loop_
_entity.id
_entity.type
_entity.pdbx_description
1 polymer ?
#
loop_
_entity_poly.entity_id
_entity_poly.type
_entity_poly.pdbx_seq_one_letter_code
_entity_poly.pdbx_strand_id
1 'polypeptide(L)'
;MGDSSGDRNPGDGEVPQHPVTLESFSIDATTVTNDAFARFVDATGYRTEAETFGFSAVFHLAVQAPAQDVMGPATGTAWWFGVRGADWAHPGGRDSSIDEIGDHPVVHVSWNDAQAYCAWSGRRLPTEAEWEYAARGGIDQAKYPWGDEEVDEGGWRANIWQGQFPGVNTREDGFLTTAPVRTFSPNGYGLWQPVGNVWEWCRDWFDPGYYRRSPGTAPPGPALGAARVLRGGSYLCHISYCNRYRNAARSQNTPDSSMGNAGFRTVAA
;
A
#
# COMPACT_ATOMS: atom_id res chain seq x y z
N MET A 1 3.12 -10.22 16.36
CA MET A 1 3.64 -9.63 15.12
C MET A 1 4.52 -10.64 14.40
N GLY A 2 4.48 -10.67 13.06
CA GLY A 2 5.23 -11.61 12.23
C GLY A 2 4.41 -12.77 11.69
N ASP A 3 5.03 -13.56 10.78
CA ASP A 3 4.37 -14.65 10.07
C ASP A 3 4.11 -15.85 10.97
N SER A 4 2.85 -16.28 11.01
CA SER A 4 2.33 -17.45 11.72
C SER A 4 1.90 -18.59 10.79
N SER A 5 1.74 -18.30 9.49
CA SER A 5 1.23 -19.26 8.50
C SER A 5 2.32 -20.15 7.88
N GLY A 6 3.57 -19.71 7.94
CA GLY A 6 4.69 -20.35 7.24
C GLY A 6 4.79 -19.99 5.76
N ASP A 7 3.90 -19.17 5.25
CA ASP A 7 3.77 -18.78 3.83
C ASP A 7 4.50 -17.44 3.55
N ARG A 8 5.69 -17.29 4.10
CA ARG A 8 6.50 -16.08 4.03
C ARG A 8 7.33 -15.98 2.75
N ASN A 9 7.65 -14.75 2.35
CA ASN A 9 8.65 -14.51 1.32
C ASN A 9 10.06 -14.46 1.95
N PRO A 10 11.01 -15.30 1.48
CA PRO A 10 12.39 -15.24 1.95
C PRO A 10 12.99 -13.84 1.73
N GLY A 11 13.63 -13.28 2.76
CA GLY A 11 14.30 -11.98 2.70
C GLY A 11 13.43 -10.78 3.12
N ASP A 12 12.10 -10.92 3.21
CA ASP A 12 11.22 -9.82 3.62
C ASP A 12 11.23 -9.54 5.14
N GLY A 13 11.83 -10.45 5.93
CA GLY A 13 12.01 -10.23 7.38
C GLY A 13 10.72 -10.41 8.19
N GLU A 14 9.80 -11.23 7.71
CA GLU A 14 8.52 -11.53 8.37
C GLU A 14 8.68 -12.38 9.64
N VAL A 15 9.89 -12.82 9.97
CA VAL A 15 10.22 -13.70 11.12
C VAL A 15 11.43 -13.18 11.90
N PRO A 16 11.56 -13.58 13.20
CA PRO A 16 10.69 -14.45 13.98
C PRO A 16 9.37 -13.79 14.34
N GLN A 17 8.32 -14.60 14.52
CA GLN A 17 7.11 -14.15 15.20
C GLN A 17 7.46 -13.76 16.64
N HIS A 18 6.94 -12.64 17.13
CA HIS A 18 7.21 -12.13 18.46
C HIS A 18 6.02 -11.33 19.04
N PRO A 19 5.84 -11.32 20.36
CA PRO A 19 4.81 -10.52 21.01
C PRO A 19 5.17 -9.04 20.94
N VAL A 20 4.15 -8.20 20.73
CA VAL A 20 4.26 -6.73 20.78
C VAL A 20 3.08 -6.17 21.57
N THR A 21 3.38 -5.30 22.53
CA THR A 21 2.39 -4.52 23.27
C THR A 21 2.35 -3.10 22.70
N LEU A 22 1.15 -2.62 22.40
CA LEU A 22 0.90 -1.27 21.90
C LEU A 22 0.01 -0.50 22.88
N GLU A 23 0.23 0.81 22.98
CA GLU A 23 -0.74 1.72 23.59
C GLU A 23 -1.99 1.82 22.72
N SER A 24 -3.09 2.29 23.28
CA SER A 24 -4.32 2.55 22.53
C SER A 24 -4.08 3.60 21.45
N PHE A 25 -4.57 3.35 20.24
CA PHE A 25 -4.46 4.29 19.14
C PHE A 25 -5.74 4.28 18.28
N SER A 26 -5.93 5.33 17.50
CA SER A 26 -7.01 5.44 16.53
C SER A 26 -6.44 5.50 15.12
N ILE A 27 -6.81 4.54 14.28
CA ILE A 27 -6.40 4.42 12.88
C ILE A 27 -7.60 4.64 11.96
N ASP A 28 -7.37 5.24 10.79
CA ASP A 28 -8.45 5.44 9.82
C ASP A 28 -8.96 4.10 9.28
N ALA A 29 -10.27 4.02 9.14
CA ALA A 29 -10.93 2.83 8.62
C ALA A 29 -10.55 2.52 7.16
N THR A 30 -10.16 3.54 6.39
CA THR A 30 -9.78 3.45 4.97
C THR A 30 -8.42 4.09 4.73
N THR A 31 -7.80 3.79 3.60
CA THR A 31 -6.71 4.61 3.06
C THR A 31 -7.21 6.02 2.73
N VAL A 32 -6.28 6.98 2.63
CA VAL A 32 -6.58 8.34 2.16
C VAL A 32 -7.05 8.27 0.72
N THR A 33 -8.20 8.90 0.44
CA THR A 33 -8.81 8.91 -0.90
C THR A 33 -8.26 10.03 -1.77
N ASN A 34 -8.49 9.94 -3.09
CA ASN A 34 -8.19 11.01 -4.04
C ASN A 34 -8.86 12.32 -3.62
N ASP A 35 -10.15 12.30 -3.23
CA ASP A 35 -10.87 13.49 -2.74
C ASP A 35 -10.23 14.08 -1.47
N ALA A 36 -9.75 13.22 -0.56
CA ALA A 36 -9.12 13.71 0.67
C ALA A 36 -7.76 14.35 0.37
N PHE A 37 -7.00 13.75 -0.55
CA PHE A 37 -5.70 14.27 -0.95
C PHE A 37 -5.84 15.56 -1.78
N ALA A 38 -6.84 15.65 -2.66
CA ALA A 38 -7.17 16.88 -3.41
C ALA A 38 -7.41 18.04 -2.46
N ARG A 39 -8.20 17.86 -1.40
CA ARG A 39 -8.42 18.92 -0.38
C ARG A 39 -7.11 19.39 0.28
N PHE A 40 -6.17 18.51 0.51
CA PHE A 40 -4.85 18.87 1.03
C PHE A 40 -4.08 19.72 0.02
N VAL A 41 -4.03 19.30 -1.24
CA VAL A 41 -3.34 20.04 -2.30
C VAL A 41 -3.99 21.40 -2.51
N ASP A 42 -5.31 21.48 -2.59
CA ASP A 42 -6.05 22.72 -2.74
C ASP A 42 -5.80 23.72 -1.60
N ALA A 43 -5.72 23.21 -0.36
CA ALA A 43 -5.51 24.05 0.82
C ALA A 43 -4.07 24.54 0.96
N THR A 44 -3.08 23.85 0.40
CA THR A 44 -1.66 24.11 0.66
C THR A 44 -0.84 24.49 -0.57
N GLY A 45 -1.33 24.19 -1.78
CA GLY A 45 -0.54 24.28 -3.01
C GLY A 45 0.61 23.27 -3.06
N TYR A 46 0.52 22.18 -2.28
CA TYR A 46 1.57 21.17 -2.22
C TYR A 46 1.82 20.54 -3.59
N ARG A 47 3.08 20.35 -3.94
CA ARG A 47 3.50 19.59 -5.12
C ARG A 47 4.17 18.30 -4.68
N THR A 48 3.66 17.18 -5.16
CA THR A 48 4.20 15.86 -4.88
C THR A 48 5.57 15.63 -5.52
N GLU A 49 6.29 14.62 -5.05
CA GLU A 49 7.56 14.23 -5.66
C GLU A 49 7.36 13.72 -7.09
N ALA A 50 6.26 13.01 -7.39
CA ALA A 50 5.92 12.63 -8.76
C ALA A 50 5.79 13.83 -9.70
N GLU A 51 5.07 14.89 -9.27
CA GLU A 51 4.98 16.14 -10.02
C GLU A 51 6.32 16.87 -10.13
N THR A 52 7.15 16.80 -9.09
CA THR A 52 8.47 17.45 -9.06
C THR A 52 9.47 16.74 -9.97
N PHE A 53 9.47 15.42 -9.98
CA PHE A 53 10.30 14.59 -10.88
C PHE A 53 9.76 14.58 -12.31
N GLY A 54 8.46 14.90 -12.48
CA GLY A 54 7.78 14.95 -13.76
C GLY A 54 7.40 13.58 -14.32
N PHE A 55 7.52 12.52 -13.54
CA PHE A 55 7.09 11.16 -13.89
C PHE A 55 6.83 10.30 -12.65
N SER A 56 6.12 9.20 -12.85
CA SER A 56 5.96 8.15 -11.84
C SER A 56 5.89 6.76 -12.50
N ALA A 57 5.95 5.70 -11.68
CA ALA A 57 5.87 4.33 -12.15
C ALA A 57 4.39 3.91 -12.31
N VAL A 58 4.02 3.57 -13.55
CA VAL A 58 2.68 3.10 -13.94
C VAL A 58 2.75 1.64 -14.38
N PHE A 59 1.80 0.83 -13.93
CA PHE A 59 1.67 -0.54 -14.43
C PHE A 59 1.30 -0.54 -15.92
N HIS A 60 1.94 -1.37 -16.74
CA HIS A 60 1.87 -1.26 -18.21
C HIS A 60 0.45 -1.32 -18.79
N LEU A 61 -0.48 -2.09 -18.16
CA LEU A 61 -1.88 -2.15 -18.60
C LEU A 61 -2.73 -0.96 -18.13
N ALA A 62 -2.19 -0.11 -17.27
CA ALA A 62 -2.85 1.08 -16.74
C ALA A 62 -2.35 2.38 -17.40
N VAL A 63 -1.40 2.29 -18.32
CA VAL A 63 -0.85 3.48 -19.01
C VAL A 63 -1.92 4.16 -19.85
N GLN A 64 -2.13 5.45 -19.61
CA GLN A 64 -3.01 6.36 -20.36
C GLN A 64 -2.22 7.63 -20.64
N ALA A 65 -1.33 7.54 -21.63
CA ALA A 65 -0.43 8.62 -22.01
C ALA A 65 0.00 8.47 -23.47
N PRO A 66 0.34 9.58 -24.16
CA PRO A 66 0.97 9.53 -25.48
C PRO A 66 2.28 8.74 -25.44
N ALA A 67 2.61 8.05 -26.54
CA ALA A 67 3.79 7.18 -26.61
C ALA A 67 5.11 7.89 -26.26
N GLN A 68 5.24 9.18 -26.56
CA GLN A 68 6.41 9.99 -26.22
C GLN A 68 6.60 10.23 -24.71
N ASP A 69 5.54 10.06 -23.92
CA ASP A 69 5.58 10.21 -22.46
C ASP A 69 5.92 8.89 -21.77
N VAL A 70 5.90 7.76 -22.48
CA VAL A 70 6.28 6.45 -21.97
C VAL A 70 7.78 6.28 -22.08
N MET A 71 8.47 6.27 -20.93
CA MET A 71 9.94 6.18 -20.83
C MET A 71 10.47 4.75 -21.00
N GLY A 72 9.57 3.77 -21.06
CA GLY A 72 9.89 2.35 -21.13
C GLY A 72 9.88 1.63 -19.78
N PRO A 73 10.20 0.32 -19.79
CA PRO A 73 10.12 -0.51 -18.60
C PRO A 73 11.23 -0.19 -17.59
N ALA A 74 10.89 -0.29 -16.31
CA ALA A 74 11.86 -0.16 -15.24
C ALA A 74 12.81 -1.38 -15.21
N THR A 75 14.07 -1.14 -14.88
CA THR A 75 15.07 -2.20 -14.78
C THR A 75 14.66 -3.26 -13.75
N GLY A 76 14.62 -4.52 -14.16
CA GLY A 76 14.28 -5.67 -13.31
C GLY A 76 12.78 -5.93 -13.13
N THR A 77 11.89 -5.05 -13.62
CA THR A 77 10.43 -5.20 -13.52
C THR A 77 9.74 -4.72 -14.80
N ALA A 78 9.70 -5.59 -15.81
CA ALA A 78 9.26 -5.26 -17.16
C ALA A 78 7.81 -4.76 -17.28
N TRP A 79 6.99 -4.93 -16.24
CA TRP A 79 5.60 -4.47 -16.19
C TRP A 79 5.42 -3.08 -15.57
N TRP A 80 6.47 -2.45 -15.03
CA TRP A 80 6.46 -1.08 -14.57
C TRP A 80 7.09 -0.16 -15.61
N PHE A 81 6.36 0.85 -16.03
CA PHE A 81 6.84 1.86 -16.97
C PHE A 81 6.98 3.20 -16.25
N GLY A 82 8.09 3.90 -16.48
CA GLY A 82 8.16 5.32 -16.16
C GLY A 82 7.26 6.08 -17.14
N VAL A 83 6.33 6.88 -16.63
CA VAL A 83 5.40 7.66 -17.45
C VAL A 83 5.46 9.13 -17.06
N ARG A 84 5.83 10.00 -18.00
CA ARG A 84 5.84 11.45 -17.79
C ARG A 84 4.42 11.97 -17.59
N GLY A 85 4.26 12.85 -16.60
CA GLY A 85 2.96 13.40 -16.23
C GLY A 85 2.04 12.42 -15.52
N ALA A 86 2.55 11.26 -15.08
CA ALA A 86 1.86 10.43 -14.12
C ALA A 86 2.11 10.97 -12.71
N ASP A 87 1.04 11.23 -11.99
CA ASP A 87 1.01 11.77 -10.62
C ASP A 87 -0.31 11.36 -9.94
N TRP A 88 -0.56 11.89 -8.74
CA TRP A 88 -1.76 11.58 -7.96
C TRP A 88 -3.07 11.96 -8.67
N ALA A 89 -3.08 13.02 -9.49
CA ALA A 89 -4.25 13.49 -10.26
C ALA A 89 -4.38 12.80 -11.63
N HIS A 90 -3.29 12.22 -12.14
CA HIS A 90 -3.18 11.57 -13.44
C HIS A 90 -2.56 10.16 -13.30
N PRO A 91 -3.25 9.19 -12.66
CA PRO A 91 -2.63 7.92 -12.26
C PRO A 91 -2.19 7.01 -13.41
N GLY A 92 -2.72 7.17 -14.61
CA GLY A 92 -2.30 6.47 -15.83
C GLY A 92 -1.33 7.28 -16.71
N GLY A 93 -1.06 8.52 -16.33
CA GLY A 93 -0.36 9.51 -17.14
C GLY A 93 -1.31 10.61 -17.64
N ARG A 94 -0.82 11.51 -18.48
CA ARG A 94 -1.46 12.76 -18.89
C ARG A 94 -2.89 12.66 -19.41
N ASP A 95 -3.27 11.53 -20.00
CA ASP A 95 -4.60 11.30 -20.58
C ASP A 95 -5.59 10.67 -19.57
N SER A 96 -5.18 10.51 -18.32
CA SER A 96 -6.01 10.03 -17.22
C SER A 96 -6.40 11.15 -16.25
N SER A 97 -7.46 10.95 -15.47
CA SER A 97 -7.87 11.85 -14.37
C SER A 97 -8.44 11.05 -13.19
N ILE A 98 -8.63 11.73 -12.07
CA ILE A 98 -9.28 11.17 -10.88
C ILE A 98 -10.76 11.56 -10.76
N ASP A 99 -11.35 12.22 -11.75
CA ASP A 99 -12.69 12.82 -11.68
C ASP A 99 -13.80 11.80 -11.33
N GLU A 100 -13.65 10.54 -11.78
CA GLU A 100 -14.63 9.47 -11.52
C GLU A 100 -14.20 8.49 -10.43
N ILE A 101 -13.03 8.69 -9.82
CA ILE A 101 -12.42 7.81 -8.80
C ILE A 101 -12.04 8.56 -7.52
N GLY A 102 -12.82 9.57 -7.15
CA GLY A 102 -12.57 10.39 -5.96
C GLY A 102 -12.54 9.60 -4.65
N ASP A 103 -13.30 8.51 -4.55
CA ASP A 103 -13.36 7.59 -3.42
C ASP A 103 -12.37 6.42 -3.49
N HIS A 104 -11.50 6.36 -4.51
CA HIS A 104 -10.39 5.41 -4.57
C HIS A 104 -9.21 5.90 -3.73
N PRO A 105 -8.30 5.00 -3.30
CA PRO A 105 -7.07 5.41 -2.62
C PRO A 105 -6.23 6.31 -3.51
N VAL A 106 -5.67 7.37 -2.95
CA VAL A 106 -4.64 8.15 -3.63
C VAL A 106 -3.41 7.27 -3.87
N VAL A 107 -2.87 7.34 -5.08
CA VAL A 107 -1.65 6.63 -5.50
C VAL A 107 -0.64 7.62 -6.09
N HIS A 108 0.53 7.16 -6.50
CA HIS A 108 1.63 8.02 -6.96
C HIS A 108 2.08 9.06 -5.91
N VAL A 109 1.90 8.70 -4.64
CA VAL A 109 2.37 9.47 -3.48
C VAL A 109 3.54 8.75 -2.84
N SER A 110 4.61 9.49 -2.57
CA SER A 110 5.78 9.01 -1.86
C SER A 110 5.53 8.97 -0.35
N TRP A 111 6.47 8.40 0.41
CA TRP A 111 6.44 8.48 1.86
C TRP A 111 6.55 9.94 2.35
N ASN A 112 7.35 10.78 1.66
CA ASN A 112 7.49 12.19 1.97
C ASN A 112 6.18 12.95 1.73
N ASP A 113 5.46 12.65 0.63
CA ASP A 113 4.13 13.23 0.35
C ASP A 113 3.11 12.83 1.43
N ALA A 114 3.12 11.55 1.85
CA ALA A 114 2.26 11.07 2.92
C ALA A 114 2.55 11.77 4.26
N GLN A 115 3.83 12.05 4.57
CA GLN A 115 4.21 12.83 5.75
C GLN A 115 3.74 14.28 5.68
N ALA A 116 3.80 14.91 4.51
CA ALA A 116 3.29 16.27 4.31
C ALA A 116 1.77 16.34 4.54
N TYR A 117 1.02 15.36 3.99
CA TYR A 117 -0.41 15.20 4.29
C TYR A 117 -0.68 15.02 5.78
N CYS A 118 0.08 14.15 6.44
CA CYS A 118 -0.05 13.89 7.88
C CYS A 118 0.18 15.18 8.70
N ALA A 119 1.21 15.95 8.38
CA ALA A 119 1.51 17.22 9.05
C ALA A 119 0.38 18.24 8.91
N TRP A 120 -0.19 18.37 7.70
CA TRP A 120 -1.32 19.25 7.43
C TRP A 120 -2.58 18.84 8.20
N SER A 121 -2.86 17.54 8.24
CA SER A 121 -4.09 17.02 8.84
C SER A 121 -4.01 16.84 10.37
N GLY A 122 -2.85 17.11 11.00
CA GLY A 122 -2.63 16.85 12.42
C GLY A 122 -2.63 15.36 12.77
N ARG A 123 -2.19 14.52 11.83
CA ARG A 123 -2.15 13.07 11.96
C ARG A 123 -0.72 12.55 11.72
N ARG A 124 -0.53 11.24 11.80
CA ARG A 124 0.75 10.58 11.49
C ARG A 124 0.54 9.28 10.71
N LEU A 125 1.60 8.77 10.09
CA LEU A 125 1.59 7.41 9.56
C LEU A 125 1.59 6.40 10.73
N PRO A 126 0.94 5.23 10.56
CA PRO A 126 1.05 4.13 11.51
C PRO A 126 2.50 3.64 11.62
N THR A 127 2.89 3.16 12.79
CA THR A 127 4.04 2.27 12.88
C THR A 127 3.70 0.95 12.20
N GLU A 128 4.71 0.19 11.78
CA GLU A 128 4.50 -1.12 11.21
C GLU A 128 3.73 -2.06 12.17
N ALA A 129 4.00 -1.95 13.47
CA ALA A 129 3.33 -2.75 14.49
C ALA A 129 1.85 -2.35 14.66
N GLU A 130 1.54 -1.06 14.67
CA GLU A 130 0.14 -0.56 14.70
C GLU A 130 -0.62 -1.02 13.46
N TRP A 131 0.00 -0.92 12.29
CA TRP A 131 -0.62 -1.36 11.05
C TRP A 131 -0.97 -2.85 11.08
N GLU A 132 -0.01 -3.72 11.48
CA GLU A 132 -0.24 -5.17 11.52
C GLU A 132 -1.28 -5.55 12.56
N TYR A 133 -1.26 -4.93 13.75
CA TYR A 133 -2.28 -5.15 14.76
C TYR A 133 -3.68 -4.80 14.25
N ALA A 134 -3.83 -3.63 13.62
CA ALA A 134 -5.10 -3.18 13.07
C ALA A 134 -5.56 -4.05 11.89
N ALA A 135 -4.64 -4.46 11.00
CA ALA A 135 -4.94 -5.32 9.86
C ALA A 135 -5.47 -6.70 10.27
N ARG A 136 -4.98 -7.26 11.37
CA ARG A 136 -5.45 -8.56 11.90
C ARG A 136 -6.90 -8.53 12.39
N GLY A 137 -7.49 -7.37 12.66
CA GLY A 137 -8.92 -7.25 12.98
C GLY A 137 -9.39 -8.03 14.22
N GLY A 138 -8.47 -8.34 15.17
CA GLY A 138 -8.78 -9.13 16.37
C GLY A 138 -8.63 -10.64 16.21
N ILE A 139 -8.26 -11.15 15.03
CA ILE A 139 -8.02 -12.57 14.81
C ILE A 139 -6.53 -12.86 14.99
N ASP A 140 -6.18 -13.46 16.12
CA ASP A 140 -4.79 -13.77 16.43
C ASP A 140 -4.23 -14.79 15.45
N GLN A 141 -2.98 -14.58 15.03
CA GLN A 141 -2.21 -15.44 14.14
C GLN A 141 -2.83 -15.72 12.74
N ALA A 142 -3.94 -15.10 12.37
CA ALA A 142 -4.55 -15.30 11.08
C ALA A 142 -3.65 -14.85 9.91
N LYS A 143 -3.67 -15.60 8.82
CA LYS A 143 -2.97 -15.29 7.56
C LYS A 143 -3.49 -14.00 6.94
N TYR A 144 -4.81 -13.84 6.92
CA TYR A 144 -5.52 -12.70 6.33
C TYR A 144 -6.37 -11.95 7.36
N PRO A 145 -6.88 -10.75 7.04
CA PRO A 145 -7.76 -9.97 7.92
C PRO A 145 -9.06 -10.66 8.31
N TRP A 146 -9.50 -11.65 7.55
CA TRP A 146 -10.74 -12.42 7.73
C TRP A 146 -10.51 -13.85 8.27
N GLY A 147 -9.26 -14.30 8.44
CA GLY A 147 -8.91 -15.66 8.87
C GLY A 147 -7.89 -16.31 7.93
N ASP A 148 -7.98 -17.63 7.77
CA ASP A 148 -7.05 -18.41 6.96
C ASP A 148 -7.64 -18.91 5.63
N GLU A 149 -8.94 -18.67 5.39
CA GLU A 149 -9.61 -19.01 4.14
C GLU A 149 -9.01 -18.22 2.96
N GLU A 150 -8.90 -18.86 1.80
CA GLU A 150 -8.32 -18.20 0.63
C GLU A 150 -9.18 -17.01 0.17
N VAL A 151 -8.54 -16.06 -0.55
CA VAL A 151 -9.11 -14.75 -0.86
C VAL A 151 -10.37 -14.78 -1.72
N ASP A 152 -10.56 -15.83 -2.51
CA ASP A 152 -11.71 -16.08 -3.41
C ASP A 152 -12.70 -17.11 -2.87
N GLU A 153 -12.44 -17.70 -1.71
CA GLU A 153 -13.32 -18.70 -1.10
C GLU A 153 -14.63 -18.08 -0.62
N GLY A 154 -15.71 -18.42 -1.30
CA GLY A 154 -17.04 -17.83 -1.05
C GLY A 154 -17.26 -16.44 -1.65
N GLY A 155 -16.35 -15.96 -2.50
CA GLY A 155 -16.35 -14.68 -3.18
C GLY A 155 -15.14 -13.84 -2.83
N TRP A 156 -14.79 -12.89 -3.70
CA TRP A 156 -13.62 -12.04 -3.54
C TRP A 156 -13.68 -11.19 -2.27
N ARG A 157 -12.57 -11.17 -1.52
CA ARG A 157 -12.43 -10.47 -0.23
C ARG A 157 -11.42 -9.32 -0.27
N ALA A 158 -10.63 -9.24 -1.33
CA ALA A 158 -9.62 -8.20 -1.54
C ALA A 158 -9.40 -7.95 -3.03
N ASN A 159 -9.06 -6.73 -3.38
CA ASN A 159 -8.63 -6.39 -4.74
C ASN A 159 -7.17 -6.81 -4.91
N ILE A 160 -6.96 -7.93 -5.62
CA ILE A 160 -5.66 -8.47 -5.99
C ILE A 160 -5.70 -8.91 -7.45
N TRP A 161 -4.57 -9.30 -8.02
CA TRP A 161 -4.51 -9.79 -9.38
C TRP A 161 -5.18 -11.16 -9.54
N GLN A 162 -5.96 -11.35 -10.63
CA GLN A 162 -6.56 -12.61 -11.03
C GLN A 162 -6.11 -12.99 -12.44
N GLY A 163 -5.87 -14.29 -12.67
CA GLY A 163 -5.40 -14.81 -13.95
C GLY A 163 -3.89 -14.89 -14.06
N GLN A 164 -3.32 -14.58 -15.21
CA GLN A 164 -1.89 -14.78 -15.49
C GLN A 164 -1.10 -13.48 -15.36
N PHE A 165 -0.42 -13.29 -14.23
CA PHE A 165 0.42 -12.10 -14.01
C PHE A 165 1.66 -12.11 -14.93
N PRO A 166 2.08 -11.00 -15.53
CA PRO A 166 1.47 -9.66 -15.48
C PRO A 166 0.59 -9.34 -16.70
N GLY A 167 0.27 -10.31 -17.56
CA GLY A 167 -0.29 -10.08 -18.89
C GLY A 167 -1.80 -10.12 -18.97
N VAL A 168 -2.45 -10.97 -18.16
CA VAL A 168 -3.89 -11.20 -18.22
C VAL A 168 -4.49 -11.10 -16.85
N ASN A 169 -5.34 -10.08 -16.61
CA ASN A 169 -6.19 -9.97 -15.44
C ASN A 169 -7.63 -10.28 -15.84
N THR A 170 -8.25 -11.30 -15.22
CA THR A 170 -9.63 -11.71 -15.48
C THR A 170 -10.65 -10.77 -14.84
N ARG A 171 -10.23 -9.93 -13.89
CA ARG A 171 -11.07 -8.94 -13.18
C ARG A 171 -12.29 -9.56 -12.50
N GLU A 172 -12.15 -10.71 -11.94
CA GLU A 172 -13.23 -11.41 -11.25
C GLU A 172 -13.66 -10.68 -9.96
N ASP A 173 -12.77 -9.89 -9.37
CA ASP A 173 -13.06 -8.97 -8.27
C ASP A 173 -13.70 -7.63 -8.74
N GLY A 174 -13.76 -7.39 -10.06
CA GLY A 174 -14.33 -6.21 -10.71
C GLY A 174 -13.32 -5.14 -11.13
N PHE A 175 -12.04 -5.24 -10.78
CA PHE A 175 -11.07 -4.16 -10.93
C PHE A 175 -9.81 -4.58 -11.70
N LEU A 176 -9.23 -3.63 -12.45
CA LEU A 176 -7.90 -3.78 -13.06
C LEU A 176 -6.82 -3.10 -12.21
N THR A 177 -7.16 -1.96 -11.63
CA THR A 177 -6.31 -1.13 -10.79
C THR A 177 -6.95 -0.97 -9.42
N THR A 178 -6.94 0.21 -8.84
CA THR A 178 -7.56 0.48 -7.54
C THR A 178 -9.07 0.26 -7.54
N ALA A 179 -9.63 -0.09 -6.39
CA ALA A 179 -11.06 -0.14 -6.10
C ALA A 179 -11.42 0.99 -5.11
N PRO A 180 -12.70 1.43 -5.04
CA PRO A 180 -13.19 2.31 -3.98
C PRO A 180 -12.75 1.81 -2.61
N VAL A 181 -12.36 2.72 -1.70
CA VAL A 181 -11.76 2.34 -0.40
C VAL A 181 -12.70 1.53 0.50
N ARG A 182 -13.99 1.50 0.23
CA ARG A 182 -15.01 0.72 0.96
C ARG A 182 -15.56 -0.45 0.16
N THR A 183 -14.77 -1.00 -0.76
CA THR A 183 -15.11 -2.24 -1.45
C THR A 183 -14.87 -3.45 -0.52
N PHE A 184 -15.63 -4.54 -0.71
CA PHE A 184 -15.64 -5.75 0.10
C PHE A 184 -16.18 -5.52 1.53
N SER A 185 -15.65 -6.26 2.51
CA SER A 185 -16.08 -6.14 3.91
C SER A 185 -14.94 -5.66 4.80
N PRO A 186 -15.22 -4.83 5.81
CA PRO A 186 -14.19 -4.46 6.77
C PRO A 186 -13.82 -5.65 7.67
N ASN A 187 -12.62 -5.61 8.24
CA ASN A 187 -12.20 -6.57 9.25
C ASN A 187 -12.89 -6.32 10.60
N GLY A 188 -12.59 -7.16 11.62
CA GLY A 188 -13.23 -7.09 12.94
C GLY A 188 -12.99 -5.78 13.71
N TYR A 189 -12.03 -4.95 13.31
CA TYR A 189 -11.81 -3.60 13.86
C TYR A 189 -12.37 -2.48 12.96
N GLY A 190 -13.07 -2.83 11.88
CA GLY A 190 -13.68 -1.88 10.97
C GLY A 190 -12.73 -1.30 9.90
N LEU A 191 -11.55 -1.88 9.71
CA LEU A 191 -10.66 -1.48 8.63
C LEU A 191 -11.08 -2.11 7.30
N TRP A 192 -11.21 -1.26 6.30
CA TRP A 192 -11.48 -1.66 4.92
C TRP A 192 -10.17 -1.89 4.17
N GLN A 193 -10.10 -2.99 3.43
CA GLN A 193 -9.01 -3.35 2.53
C GLN A 193 -7.60 -3.14 3.11
N PRO A 194 -7.30 -3.64 4.34
CA PRO A 194 -5.93 -3.56 4.85
C PRO A 194 -4.97 -4.46 4.06
N VAL A 195 -5.49 -5.40 3.25
CA VAL A 195 -4.71 -6.17 2.28
C VAL A 195 -5.32 -6.06 0.89
N GLY A 196 -4.48 -6.11 -0.15
CA GLY A 196 -4.87 -5.82 -1.53
C GLY A 196 -5.04 -4.31 -1.77
N ASN A 197 -5.64 -3.93 -2.87
CA ASN A 197 -5.87 -2.58 -3.37
C ASN A 197 -4.57 -1.79 -3.55
N VAL A 198 -4.02 -1.20 -2.50
CA VAL A 198 -2.74 -0.49 -2.56
C VAL A 198 -1.81 -0.87 -1.42
N TRP A 199 -0.51 -0.87 -1.67
CA TRP A 199 0.50 -0.86 -0.63
C TRP A 199 0.31 0.36 0.27
N GLU A 200 0.53 0.18 1.57
CA GLU A 200 0.37 1.26 2.54
C GLU A 200 1.70 1.61 3.20
N TRP A 201 2.10 2.87 3.08
CA TRP A 201 3.27 3.40 3.75
C TRP A 201 3.12 3.35 5.27
N CYS A 202 4.16 2.82 5.95
CA CYS A 202 4.33 2.90 7.39
C CYS A 202 5.45 3.88 7.76
N ARG A 203 5.44 4.33 9.02
CA ARG A 203 6.44 5.28 9.53
C ARG A 203 7.87 4.70 9.55
N ASP A 204 7.98 3.39 9.75
CA ASP A 204 9.21 2.71 10.07
C ASP A 204 10.18 2.64 8.89
N TRP A 205 11.49 2.71 9.19
CA TRP A 205 12.50 2.25 8.26
C TRP A 205 12.43 0.73 8.11
N PHE A 206 12.70 0.25 6.93
CA PHE A 206 12.74 -1.19 6.68
C PHE A 206 14.10 -1.78 7.05
N ASP A 207 14.06 -2.90 7.79
CA ASP A 207 15.20 -3.77 8.04
C ASP A 207 14.68 -5.21 8.17
N PRO A 208 15.12 -6.16 7.32
CA PRO A 208 14.66 -7.55 7.38
C PRO A 208 15.12 -8.28 8.64
N GLY A 209 16.12 -7.74 9.35
CA GLY A 209 16.62 -8.29 10.62
C GLY A 209 15.96 -7.71 11.87
N TYR A 210 15.08 -6.73 11.72
CA TYR A 210 14.56 -5.96 12.86
C TYR A 210 13.78 -6.81 13.87
N TYR A 211 12.94 -7.73 13.43
CA TYR A 211 12.10 -8.56 14.31
C TYR A 211 12.88 -9.39 15.32
N ARG A 212 14.16 -9.73 15.04
CA ARG A 212 15.03 -10.45 15.98
C ARG A 212 15.48 -9.62 17.18
N ARG A 213 15.36 -8.28 17.10
CA ARG A 213 15.81 -7.33 18.13
C ARG A 213 14.77 -6.27 18.46
N SER A 214 13.57 -6.40 17.91
CA SER A 214 12.46 -5.48 18.17
C SER A 214 12.13 -5.48 19.67
N PRO A 215 11.98 -4.31 20.31
CA PRO A 215 11.46 -4.28 21.66
C PRO A 215 10.02 -4.78 21.68
N GLY A 216 9.64 -5.45 22.77
CA GLY A 216 8.30 -6.00 22.94
C GLY A 216 7.21 -4.96 23.26
N THR A 217 7.58 -3.70 23.49
CA THR A 217 6.62 -2.62 23.81
C THR A 217 6.85 -1.44 22.88
N ALA A 218 5.79 -1.02 22.19
CA ALA A 218 5.74 0.14 21.29
C ALA A 218 7.01 0.25 20.38
N PRO A 219 7.34 -0.77 19.59
CA PRO A 219 8.58 -0.78 18.80
C PRO A 219 8.62 0.43 17.87
N PRO A 220 9.69 1.24 17.93
CA PRO A 220 9.78 2.47 17.13
C PRO A 220 10.21 2.23 15.67
N GLY A 221 10.53 0.99 15.31
CA GLY A 221 11.25 0.65 14.09
C GLY A 221 12.76 0.89 14.18
N PRO A 222 13.53 0.54 13.15
CA PRO A 222 14.94 0.88 13.06
C PRO A 222 15.16 2.40 13.08
N ALA A 223 16.24 2.87 13.74
CA ALA A 223 16.54 4.30 13.83
C ALA A 223 16.93 4.91 12.46
N LEU A 224 17.53 4.11 11.58
CA LEU A 224 17.99 4.52 10.25
C LEU A 224 17.71 3.40 9.24
N GLY A 225 17.59 3.78 7.97
CA GLY A 225 17.40 2.86 6.85
C GLY A 225 17.50 3.59 5.51
N ALA A 226 17.51 2.83 4.42
CA ALA A 226 17.49 3.35 3.06
C ALA A 226 16.08 3.36 2.46
N ALA A 227 15.17 2.56 3.01
CA ALA A 227 13.81 2.41 2.52
C ALA A 227 12.80 2.37 3.67
N ARG A 228 11.57 2.77 3.39
CA ARG A 228 10.43 2.74 4.31
C ARG A 228 9.61 1.49 4.12
N VAL A 229 8.97 1.05 5.20
CA VAL A 229 8.10 -0.14 5.19
C VAL A 229 6.82 0.14 4.38
N LEU A 230 6.46 -0.85 3.55
CA LEU A 230 5.17 -0.97 2.88
C LEU A 230 4.47 -2.24 3.37
N ARG A 231 3.16 -2.15 3.58
CA ARG A 231 2.33 -3.25 4.07
C ARG A 231 1.11 -3.47 3.19
N GLY A 232 0.50 -4.66 3.29
CA GLY A 232 -0.82 -4.99 2.75
C GLY A 232 -0.84 -5.56 1.33
N GLY A 233 0.20 -5.40 0.54
CA GLY A 233 0.13 -5.77 -0.88
C GLY A 233 -0.72 -4.79 -1.69
N SER A 234 -1.06 -5.15 -2.93
CA SER A 234 -1.83 -4.29 -3.82
C SER A 234 -2.60 -5.11 -4.85
N TYR A 235 -3.37 -4.43 -5.69
CA TYR A 235 -4.09 -5.02 -6.83
C TYR A 235 -3.19 -5.78 -7.83
N LEU A 236 -1.86 -5.65 -7.73
CA LEU A 236 -0.90 -6.41 -8.53
C LEU A 236 -0.39 -7.68 -7.84
N CYS A 237 -0.74 -7.91 -6.57
CA CYS A 237 -0.28 -9.09 -5.86
C CYS A 237 -1.04 -10.33 -6.31
N HIS A 238 -0.28 -11.40 -6.56
CA HIS A 238 -0.80 -12.71 -6.95
C HIS A 238 0.07 -13.81 -6.34
N ILE A 239 -0.50 -14.95 -6.04
CA ILE A 239 0.22 -16.06 -5.42
C ILE A 239 1.44 -16.52 -6.23
N SER A 240 1.37 -16.45 -7.56
CA SER A 240 2.48 -16.82 -8.44
C SER A 240 3.58 -15.76 -8.54
N TYR A 241 3.36 -14.56 -8.01
CA TYR A 241 4.29 -13.43 -8.16
C TYR A 241 4.85 -12.95 -6.82
N CYS A 242 4.02 -12.44 -5.93
CA CYS A 242 4.52 -11.82 -4.71
C CYS A 242 3.90 -12.33 -3.42
N ASN A 243 2.70 -12.90 -3.43
CA ASN A 243 1.99 -13.45 -2.25
C ASN A 243 2.03 -12.52 -1.01
N ARG A 244 1.99 -11.17 -1.21
CA ARG A 244 2.18 -10.20 -0.13
C ARG A 244 0.88 -9.52 0.33
N TYR A 245 -0.29 -10.09 0.00
CA TYR A 245 -1.59 -9.67 0.51
C TYR A 245 -1.97 -10.41 1.81
N ARG A 246 -0.96 -10.63 2.69
CA ARG A 246 -1.07 -11.31 4.00
C ARG A 246 -0.79 -10.32 5.14
N ASN A 247 -1.40 -10.54 6.30
CA ASN A 247 -1.22 -9.68 7.47
C ASN A 247 0.26 -9.48 7.85
N ALA A 248 1.08 -10.52 7.74
CA ALA A 248 2.49 -10.48 8.12
C ALA A 248 3.42 -9.99 7.00
N ALA A 249 2.95 -9.93 5.76
CA ALA A 249 3.79 -9.62 4.61
C ALA A 249 4.35 -8.19 4.66
N ARG A 250 5.61 -8.07 4.26
CA ARG A 250 6.38 -6.82 4.29
C ARG A 250 6.95 -6.52 2.91
N SER A 251 7.10 -5.25 2.62
CA SER A 251 7.88 -4.76 1.47
C SER A 251 8.51 -3.43 1.83
N GLN A 252 9.22 -2.84 0.88
CA GLN A 252 9.92 -1.57 1.08
C GLN A 252 10.02 -0.79 -0.21
N ASN A 253 10.19 0.53 -0.07
CA ASN A 253 10.67 1.38 -1.15
C ASN A 253 11.38 2.61 -0.58
N THR A 254 12.15 3.35 -1.40
CA THR A 254 12.79 4.58 -0.96
C THR A 254 11.73 5.64 -0.64
N PRO A 255 12.00 6.55 0.32
CA PRO A 255 10.98 7.50 0.79
C PRO A 255 10.51 8.50 -0.28
N ASP A 256 11.27 8.67 -1.35
CA ASP A 256 10.96 9.52 -2.50
C ASP A 256 10.32 8.79 -3.69
N SER A 257 10.10 7.47 -3.57
CA SER A 257 9.49 6.67 -4.63
C SER A 257 7.97 6.86 -4.68
N SER A 258 7.44 6.99 -5.89
CA SER A 258 6.01 7.00 -6.18
C SER A 258 5.64 5.94 -7.20
N MET A 259 4.47 5.32 -7.05
CA MET A 259 3.98 4.28 -7.96
C MET A 259 2.46 4.16 -7.93
N GLY A 260 1.87 3.65 -9.01
CA GLY A 260 0.41 3.54 -9.19
C GLY A 260 -0.30 2.53 -8.29
N ASN A 261 0.40 1.89 -7.36
CA ASN A 261 -0.16 0.90 -6.44
C ASN A 261 0.26 1.11 -4.98
N ALA A 262 0.73 2.31 -4.62
CA ALA A 262 1.10 2.66 -3.25
C ALA A 262 0.40 3.94 -2.79
N GLY A 263 -0.22 3.86 -1.63
CA GLY A 263 -0.91 4.93 -0.92
C GLY A 263 -0.64 4.82 0.58
N PHE A 264 -1.54 5.30 1.42
CA PHE A 264 -1.36 5.27 2.89
C PHE A 264 -2.69 5.46 3.63
N ARG A 265 -2.72 5.05 4.89
CA ARG A 265 -3.73 5.47 5.87
C ARG A 265 -3.08 6.17 7.04
N THR A 266 -3.84 6.88 7.86
CA THR A 266 -3.30 7.69 8.94
C THR A 266 -3.81 7.25 10.32
N VAL A 267 -3.07 7.66 11.35
CA VAL A 267 -3.34 7.41 12.76
C VAL A 267 -3.45 8.77 13.46
N ALA A 268 -4.29 8.89 14.47
CA ALA A 268 -4.32 10.07 15.34
C ALA A 268 -2.93 10.34 15.93
N ALA A 269 -2.55 11.63 15.99
CA ALA A 269 -1.25 12.05 16.51
C ALA A 269 -1.17 11.89 18.05
#